data_fe7c2e15303f6fa8116a0a424a48eb83
#
_entry.id   fe7c2e15303f6fa8116a0a424a48eb83
#
_cell.length_a   1.000
_cell.length_b   1.000
_cell.length_c   1.000
_cell.angle_alpha   90.00
_cell.angle_beta   90.00
_cell.angle_gamma   90.00
#
_symmetry.space_group_name_H-M   'P 1'
#
loop_
_entity.id
_entity.type
_entity.pdbx_description
1 polymer ?
#
loop_
_entity_poly.entity_id
_entity_poly.type
_entity_poly.pdbx_seq_one_letter_code
_entity_poly.pdbx_strand_id
1 'polypeptide(L)'
;MSELSYFGETLALITAVVWSISVILFKKSGETVGPLGLNLFKNTMTLLLMPPTMLLLGQALFRPAPLNDYMLLMLSGVLGIGIADTLFFKSLNLLGAARSAIVDCLYSPVIILLSIFWLGERITVAQTVGALLIISAVFAIGRERGLGQITRSQLVAGILLGASSMLSMGVGIVMIKPILERSPVLWAIEVRLVGAAVSLFIILGFYWG
;
A
#
# COMPACT_ATOMS: atom_id res chain seq x y z
N MET A 1 25.51 -7.25 -21.70
CA MET A 1 25.10 -6.94 -20.30
C MET A 1 24.48 -5.54 -20.13
N SER A 2 24.42 -4.71 -21.19
CA SER A 2 23.86 -3.34 -21.13
C SER A 2 22.34 -3.25 -21.36
N GLU A 3 21.69 -4.26 -21.91
CA GLU A 3 20.24 -4.22 -22.17
C GLU A 3 19.38 -4.49 -20.91
N LEU A 4 19.93 -5.11 -19.89
CA LEU A 4 19.25 -5.34 -18.59
C LEU A 4 19.34 -4.14 -17.64
N SER A 5 20.16 -3.13 -17.97
CA SER A 5 20.42 -1.99 -17.06
C SER A 5 19.19 -1.10 -16.85
N TYR A 6 18.32 -0.97 -17.85
CA TYR A 6 17.13 -0.11 -17.79
C TYR A 6 15.80 -0.86 -17.64
N PHE A 7 15.84 -2.18 -17.46
CA PHE A 7 14.63 -2.99 -17.34
C PHE A 7 13.86 -2.68 -16.05
N GLY A 8 14.57 -2.50 -14.93
CA GLY A 8 13.98 -2.14 -13.64
C GLY A 8 13.34 -0.77 -13.67
N GLU A 9 14.01 0.22 -14.24
CA GLU A 9 13.50 1.58 -14.39
C GLU A 9 12.25 1.63 -15.29
N THR A 10 12.27 0.87 -16.39
CA THR A 10 11.12 0.76 -17.31
C THR A 10 9.91 0.15 -16.59
N LEU A 11 10.11 -0.93 -15.82
CA LEU A 11 9.05 -1.54 -15.01
C LEU A 11 8.53 -0.56 -13.95
N ALA A 12 9.39 0.21 -13.31
CA ALA A 12 8.99 1.21 -12.32
C ALA A 12 8.11 2.29 -12.94
N LEU A 13 8.46 2.79 -14.13
CA LEU A 13 7.65 3.77 -14.88
C LEU A 13 6.29 3.20 -15.27
N ILE A 14 6.25 1.98 -15.82
CA ILE A 14 4.99 1.30 -16.16
C ILE A 14 4.12 1.14 -14.91
N THR A 15 4.71 0.71 -13.80
CA THR A 15 4.00 0.56 -12.52
C THR A 15 3.41 1.88 -12.04
N ALA A 16 4.15 2.99 -12.16
CA ALA A 16 3.67 4.32 -11.77
C ALA A 16 2.47 4.76 -12.63
N VAL A 17 2.49 4.50 -13.94
CA VAL A 17 1.37 4.81 -14.84
C VAL A 17 0.14 3.95 -14.49
N VAL A 18 0.32 2.64 -14.33
CA VAL A 18 -0.76 1.71 -13.96
C VAL A 18 -1.35 2.09 -12.60
N TRP A 19 -0.51 2.43 -11.62
CA TRP A 19 -0.97 2.89 -10.31
C TRP A 19 -1.79 4.18 -10.40
N SER A 20 -1.34 5.16 -11.17
CA SER A 20 -2.06 6.43 -11.36
C SER A 20 -3.44 6.22 -11.96
N ILE A 21 -3.56 5.36 -12.98
CA ILE A 21 -4.85 4.98 -13.58
C ILE A 21 -5.73 4.28 -12.54
N SER A 22 -5.16 3.35 -11.78
CA SER A 22 -5.87 2.59 -10.74
C SER A 22 -6.45 3.50 -9.66
N VAL A 23 -5.70 4.50 -9.19
CA VAL A 23 -6.17 5.48 -8.19
C VAL A 23 -7.37 6.26 -8.69
N ILE A 24 -7.37 6.69 -9.97
CA ILE A 24 -8.51 7.39 -10.58
C ILE A 24 -9.74 6.47 -10.65
N LEU A 25 -9.55 5.21 -11.05
CA LEU A 25 -10.63 4.23 -11.12
C LEU A 25 -11.18 3.90 -9.72
N PHE A 26 -10.31 3.73 -8.73
CA PHE A 26 -10.72 3.51 -7.34
C PHE A 26 -11.49 4.71 -6.79
N LYS A 27 -11.07 5.95 -7.10
CA LYS A 27 -11.83 7.14 -6.72
C LYS A 27 -13.23 7.12 -7.32
N LYS A 28 -13.35 6.82 -8.61
CA LYS A 28 -14.65 6.72 -9.28
C LYS A 28 -15.53 5.59 -8.71
N SER A 29 -14.96 4.42 -8.47
CA SER A 29 -15.68 3.29 -7.86
C SER A 29 -16.09 3.59 -6.42
N GLY A 30 -15.25 4.33 -5.68
CA GLY A 30 -15.53 4.75 -4.31
C GLY A 30 -16.68 5.74 -4.14
N GLU A 31 -17.23 6.28 -5.24
CA GLU A 31 -18.46 7.09 -5.22
C GLU A 31 -19.72 6.24 -5.02
N THR A 32 -19.67 4.97 -5.38
CA THR A 32 -20.79 4.02 -5.30
C THR A 32 -20.55 2.89 -4.32
N VAL A 33 -19.29 2.49 -4.12
CA VAL A 33 -18.91 1.37 -3.26
C VAL A 33 -18.14 1.87 -2.05
N GLY A 34 -18.52 1.43 -0.86
CA GLY A 34 -17.80 1.79 0.37
C GLY A 34 -16.35 1.27 0.38
N PRO A 35 -15.44 1.93 1.13
CA PRO A 35 -14.00 1.60 1.16
C PRO A 35 -13.69 0.13 1.49
N LEU A 36 -14.42 -0.45 2.43
CA LEU A 36 -14.26 -1.85 2.83
C LEU A 36 -14.67 -2.81 1.70
N GLY A 37 -15.82 -2.55 1.05
CA GLY A 37 -16.28 -3.35 -0.08
C GLY A 37 -15.33 -3.27 -1.28
N LEU A 38 -14.81 -2.07 -1.58
CA LEU A 38 -13.84 -1.85 -2.65
C LEU A 38 -12.53 -2.60 -2.37
N ASN A 39 -12.04 -2.56 -1.13
CA ASN A 39 -10.84 -3.30 -0.72
C ASN A 39 -11.06 -4.81 -0.81
N LEU A 40 -12.19 -5.31 -0.32
CA LEU A 40 -12.53 -6.73 -0.41
C LEU A 40 -12.61 -7.19 -1.85
N PHE A 41 -13.30 -6.46 -2.72
CA PHE A 41 -13.40 -6.77 -4.15
C PHE A 41 -12.02 -6.82 -4.81
N LYS A 42 -11.19 -5.78 -4.62
CA LYS A 42 -9.82 -5.73 -5.14
C LYS A 42 -9.00 -6.95 -4.68
N ASN A 43 -9.01 -7.24 -3.39
CA ASN A 43 -8.23 -8.35 -2.84
C ASN A 43 -8.73 -9.71 -3.33
N THR A 44 -10.04 -9.91 -3.40
CA THR A 44 -10.63 -11.16 -3.93
C THR A 44 -10.23 -11.37 -5.39
N MET A 45 -10.32 -10.33 -6.23
CA MET A 45 -9.88 -10.43 -7.63
C MET A 45 -8.39 -10.73 -7.74
N THR A 46 -7.56 -10.06 -6.94
CA THR A 46 -6.11 -10.33 -6.95
C THR A 46 -5.80 -11.76 -6.48
N LEU A 47 -6.47 -12.23 -5.43
CA LEU A 47 -6.30 -13.58 -4.89
C LEU A 47 -6.72 -14.67 -5.90
N LEU A 48 -7.74 -14.41 -6.72
CA LEU A 48 -8.17 -15.32 -7.78
C LEU A 48 -7.22 -15.34 -8.98
N LEU A 49 -6.61 -14.19 -9.30
CA LEU A 49 -5.73 -14.05 -10.47
C LEU A 49 -4.28 -14.43 -10.17
N MET A 50 -3.87 -14.39 -8.90
CA MET A 50 -2.47 -14.64 -8.51
C MET A 50 -2.04 -16.11 -8.73
N PRO A 51 -2.80 -17.15 -8.30
CA PRO A 51 -2.41 -18.54 -8.51
C PRO A 51 -2.18 -18.90 -9.99
N PRO A 52 -3.10 -18.61 -10.94
CA PRO A 52 -2.83 -18.88 -12.36
C PRO A 52 -1.62 -18.11 -12.88
N THR A 53 -1.40 -16.86 -12.44
CA THR A 53 -0.20 -16.10 -12.82
C THR A 53 1.08 -16.75 -12.32
N MET A 54 1.11 -17.22 -11.07
CA MET A 54 2.25 -17.94 -10.50
C MET A 54 2.56 -19.21 -11.27
N LEU A 55 1.53 -20.00 -11.62
CA LEU A 55 1.68 -21.23 -12.39
C LEU A 55 2.23 -20.95 -13.81
N LEU A 56 1.73 -19.93 -14.49
CA LEU A 56 2.24 -19.50 -15.81
C LEU A 56 3.71 -19.09 -15.77
N LEU A 57 4.15 -18.52 -14.65
CA LEU A 57 5.55 -18.13 -14.42
C LEU A 57 6.41 -19.26 -13.83
N GLY A 58 5.88 -20.49 -13.75
CA GLY A 58 6.60 -21.63 -13.21
C GLY A 58 6.91 -21.57 -11.71
N GLN A 59 6.17 -20.74 -10.95
CA GLN A 59 6.36 -20.60 -9.51
C GLN A 59 5.41 -21.52 -8.73
N ALA A 60 5.93 -22.14 -7.65
CA ALA A 60 5.13 -22.99 -6.77
C ALA A 60 4.19 -22.16 -5.89
N LEU A 61 2.93 -22.58 -5.82
CA LEU A 61 1.92 -21.97 -4.94
C LEU A 61 2.22 -22.21 -3.46
N PHE A 62 2.70 -23.40 -3.14
CA PHE A 62 3.06 -23.80 -1.78
C PHE A 62 4.56 -24.01 -1.67
N ARG A 63 5.15 -23.46 -0.61
CA ARG A 63 6.57 -23.59 -0.33
C ARG A 63 6.76 -24.07 1.12
N PRO A 64 7.65 -25.05 1.36
CA PRO A 64 8.06 -25.37 2.72
C PRO A 64 8.80 -24.15 3.32
N ALA A 65 8.19 -23.51 4.31
CA ALA A 65 8.73 -22.37 5.03
C ALA A 65 8.38 -22.51 6.52
N PRO A 66 9.15 -21.89 7.42
CA PRO A 66 8.81 -21.86 8.84
C PRO A 66 7.41 -21.27 9.08
N LEU A 67 6.67 -21.83 10.05
CA LEU A 67 5.34 -21.32 10.41
C LEU A 67 5.38 -19.81 10.75
N ASN A 68 6.45 -19.38 11.41
CA ASN A 68 6.64 -17.98 11.76
C ASN A 68 6.65 -17.05 10.52
N ASP A 69 7.23 -17.50 9.38
CA ASP A 69 7.22 -16.73 8.14
C ASP A 69 5.81 -16.56 7.59
N TYR A 70 5.02 -17.65 7.60
CA TYR A 70 3.61 -17.58 7.20
C TYR A 70 2.82 -16.62 8.09
N MET A 71 2.99 -16.71 9.42
CA MET A 71 2.29 -15.83 10.38
C MET A 71 2.67 -14.36 10.18
N LEU A 72 3.96 -14.06 10.00
CA LEU A 72 4.42 -12.70 9.75
C LEU A 72 3.93 -12.15 8.41
N LEU A 73 3.94 -12.96 7.35
CA LEU A 73 3.40 -12.57 6.05
C LEU A 73 1.89 -12.31 6.12
N MET A 74 1.12 -13.18 6.78
CA MET A 74 -0.32 -12.97 6.97
C MET A 74 -0.59 -11.71 7.79
N LEU A 75 0.11 -11.48 8.90
CA LEU A 75 0.00 -10.27 9.71
C LEU A 75 0.35 -9.02 8.91
N SER A 76 1.42 -9.09 8.13
CA SER A 76 1.78 -8.04 7.17
C SER A 76 0.66 -7.76 6.15
N GLY A 77 -0.04 -8.80 5.70
CA GLY A 77 -1.21 -8.66 4.84
C GLY A 77 -2.37 -7.95 5.53
N VAL A 78 -2.67 -8.33 6.78
CA VAL A 78 -3.69 -7.65 7.59
C VAL A 78 -3.40 -6.16 7.74
N LEU A 79 -2.17 -5.81 8.13
CA LEU A 79 -1.76 -4.42 8.35
C LEU A 79 -1.61 -3.63 7.03
N GLY A 80 -0.85 -4.17 6.09
CA GLY A 80 -0.42 -3.46 4.89
C GLY A 80 -1.40 -3.49 3.74
N ILE A 81 -2.39 -4.40 3.75
CA ILE A 81 -3.39 -4.53 2.70
C ILE A 81 -4.80 -4.39 3.30
N GLY A 82 -5.14 -5.18 4.33
CA GLY A 82 -6.46 -5.13 4.95
C GLY A 82 -6.79 -3.76 5.53
N ILE A 83 -5.98 -3.30 6.48
CA ILE A 83 -6.17 -2.03 7.19
C ILE A 83 -5.72 -0.85 6.32
N ALA A 84 -4.50 -0.89 5.80
CA ALA A 84 -3.91 0.23 5.08
C ALA A 84 -4.74 0.63 3.86
N ASP A 85 -5.11 -0.30 2.98
CA ASP A 85 -5.90 0.03 1.79
C ASP A 85 -7.32 0.51 2.14
N THR A 86 -7.91 0.00 3.22
CA THR A 86 -9.21 0.49 3.68
C THR A 86 -9.11 1.96 4.14
N LEU A 87 -8.06 2.31 4.87
CA LEU A 87 -7.78 3.70 5.26
C LEU A 87 -7.45 4.57 4.04
N PHE A 88 -6.67 4.03 3.09
CA PHE A 88 -6.36 4.70 1.83
C PHE A 88 -7.61 5.04 1.04
N PHE A 89 -8.53 4.08 0.84
CA PHE A 89 -9.78 4.33 0.10
C PHE A 89 -10.70 5.33 0.84
N LYS A 90 -10.71 5.33 2.18
CA LYS A 90 -11.41 6.38 2.94
C LYS A 90 -10.78 7.75 2.71
N SER A 91 -9.45 7.84 2.75
CA SER A 91 -8.70 9.07 2.45
C SER A 91 -8.97 9.55 1.02
N LEU A 92 -8.88 8.65 0.05
CA LEU A 92 -9.12 8.92 -1.37
C LEU A 92 -10.52 9.47 -1.63
N ASN A 93 -11.53 8.95 -0.93
CA ASN A 93 -12.91 9.43 -1.05
C ASN A 93 -13.08 10.86 -0.50
N LEU A 94 -12.35 11.21 0.57
CA LEU A 94 -12.39 12.55 1.17
C LEU A 94 -11.58 13.58 0.39
N LEU A 95 -10.36 13.23 -0.04
CA LEU A 95 -9.39 14.16 -0.63
C LEU A 95 -9.55 14.30 -2.15
N GLY A 96 -10.02 13.24 -2.83
CA GLY A 96 -9.92 13.09 -4.26
C GLY A 96 -8.54 12.62 -4.72
N ALA A 97 -8.42 12.19 -5.99
CA ALA A 97 -7.23 11.53 -6.50
C ALA A 97 -5.95 12.38 -6.41
N ALA A 98 -6.03 13.67 -6.77
CA ALA A 98 -4.85 14.54 -6.82
C ALA A 98 -4.22 14.76 -5.44
N ARG A 99 -5.02 15.10 -4.41
CA ARG A 99 -4.52 15.30 -3.05
C ARG A 99 -4.06 14.00 -2.40
N SER A 100 -4.77 12.90 -2.65
CA SER A 100 -4.36 11.57 -2.18
C SER A 100 -3.02 11.14 -2.74
N ALA A 101 -2.73 11.41 -4.01
CA ALA A 101 -1.44 11.10 -4.62
C ALA A 101 -0.26 11.80 -3.91
N ILE A 102 -0.46 13.03 -3.43
CA ILE A 102 0.59 13.73 -2.67
C ILE A 102 0.73 13.13 -1.25
N VAL A 103 -0.39 12.78 -0.60
CA VAL A 103 -0.34 12.11 0.72
C VAL A 103 0.30 10.73 0.61
N ASP A 104 0.07 10.00 -0.49
CA ASP A 104 0.69 8.70 -0.78
C ASP A 104 2.22 8.76 -0.81
N CYS A 105 2.80 9.90 -1.22
CA CYS A 105 4.24 10.08 -1.20
C CYS A 105 4.84 9.95 0.21
N LEU A 106 4.04 10.10 1.29
CA LEU A 106 4.48 9.82 2.67
C LEU A 106 4.96 8.39 2.89
N TYR A 107 4.61 7.46 2.00
CA TYR A 107 5.11 6.09 2.06
C TYR A 107 6.63 6.04 2.10
N SER A 108 7.33 6.83 1.28
CA SER A 108 8.81 6.86 1.24
C SER A 108 9.44 7.35 2.55
N PRO A 109 9.06 8.52 3.13
CA PRO A 109 9.54 8.92 4.45
C PRO A 109 9.24 7.91 5.55
N VAL A 110 8.07 7.29 5.53
CA VAL A 110 7.68 6.26 6.52
C VAL A 110 8.58 5.04 6.42
N ILE A 111 8.81 4.50 5.22
CA ILE A 111 9.72 3.36 5.01
C ILE A 111 11.13 3.71 5.49
N ILE A 112 11.65 4.88 5.15
CA ILE A 112 12.98 5.34 5.57
C ILE A 112 13.07 5.35 7.11
N LEU A 113 12.11 5.97 7.79
CA LEU A 113 12.09 6.03 9.25
C LEU A 113 12.01 4.65 9.87
N LEU A 114 11.11 3.79 9.40
CA LEU A 114 10.97 2.44 9.92
C LEU A 114 12.21 1.57 9.67
N SER A 115 12.87 1.72 8.51
CA SER A 115 14.12 1.02 8.20
C SER A 115 15.25 1.43 9.13
N ILE A 116 15.35 2.71 9.50
CA ILE A 116 16.35 3.17 10.50
C ILE A 116 16.08 2.53 11.86
N PHE A 117 14.83 2.65 12.37
CA PHE A 117 14.51 2.20 13.73
C PHE A 117 14.46 0.69 13.87
N TRP A 118 14.02 -0.02 12.85
CA TRP A 118 13.79 -1.48 12.92
C TRP A 118 14.94 -2.29 12.36
N LEU A 119 15.56 -1.82 11.26
CA LEU A 119 16.61 -2.55 10.56
C LEU A 119 18.01 -1.96 10.82
N GLY A 120 18.10 -0.81 11.50
CA GLY A 120 19.38 -0.14 11.75
C GLY A 120 20.04 0.43 10.50
N GLU A 121 19.28 0.67 9.43
CA GLU A 121 19.81 1.20 8.18
C GLU A 121 20.28 2.65 8.32
N ARG A 122 21.33 3.02 7.56
CA ARG A 122 21.81 4.39 7.49
C ARG A 122 21.17 5.11 6.32
N ILE A 123 20.72 6.33 6.54
CA ILE A 123 20.17 7.18 5.50
C ILE A 123 21.23 8.09 4.89
N THR A 124 21.07 8.41 3.62
CA THR A 124 21.88 9.39 2.91
C THR A 124 21.29 10.79 3.07
N VAL A 125 22.12 11.83 2.88
CA VAL A 125 21.66 13.23 2.86
C VAL A 125 20.56 13.45 1.82
N ALA A 126 20.70 12.83 0.64
CA ALA A 126 19.71 12.93 -0.43
C ALA A 126 18.34 12.36 0.00
N GLN A 127 18.31 11.21 0.69
CA GLN A 127 17.08 10.63 1.23
C GLN A 127 16.44 11.53 2.30
N THR A 128 17.24 12.14 3.16
CA THR A 128 16.75 13.10 4.17
C THR A 128 16.10 14.31 3.52
N VAL A 129 16.77 14.92 2.55
CA VAL A 129 16.23 16.08 1.80
C VAL A 129 14.95 15.68 1.07
N GLY A 130 14.93 14.55 0.38
CA GLY A 130 13.72 14.04 -0.30
C GLY A 130 12.55 13.84 0.65
N ALA A 131 12.78 13.23 1.83
CA ALA A 131 11.75 13.03 2.84
C ALA A 131 11.19 14.37 3.37
N LEU A 132 12.05 15.37 3.63
CA LEU A 132 11.64 16.70 4.06
C LEU A 132 10.82 17.43 2.99
N LEU A 133 11.18 17.30 1.71
CA LEU A 133 10.40 17.87 0.61
C LEU A 133 9.00 17.25 0.52
N ILE A 134 8.88 15.94 0.64
CA ILE A 134 7.59 15.23 0.65
C ILE A 134 6.72 15.70 1.83
N ILE A 135 7.29 15.73 3.03
CA ILE A 135 6.56 16.19 4.23
C ILE A 135 6.10 17.64 4.05
N SER A 136 6.95 18.50 3.51
CA SER A 136 6.59 19.91 3.25
C SER A 136 5.45 20.05 2.24
N ALA A 137 5.40 19.20 1.21
CA ALA A 137 4.31 19.18 0.22
C ALA A 137 2.98 18.79 0.86
N VAL A 138 2.96 17.79 1.76
CA VAL A 138 1.75 17.39 2.50
C VAL A 138 1.28 18.51 3.43
N PHE A 139 2.20 19.22 4.10
CA PHE A 139 1.85 20.40 4.90
C PHE A 139 1.29 21.53 4.04
N ALA A 140 1.80 21.74 2.83
CA ALA A 140 1.30 22.74 1.89
C ALA A 140 -0.16 22.48 1.51
N ILE A 141 -0.51 21.22 1.19
CA ILE A 141 -1.92 20.82 0.97
C ILE A 141 -2.76 21.10 2.21
N GLY A 142 -2.26 20.75 3.40
CA GLY A 142 -2.94 21.03 4.65
C GLY A 142 -3.27 22.50 4.87
N ARG A 143 -2.57 23.43 4.21
CA ARG A 143 -2.79 24.90 4.27
C ARG A 143 -3.56 25.48 3.08
N GLU A 144 -3.97 24.66 2.13
CA GLU A 144 -4.72 25.10 0.96
C GLU A 144 -5.98 25.87 1.37
N ARG A 145 -6.20 27.04 0.75
CA ARG A 145 -7.33 27.93 1.06
C ARG A 145 -8.52 27.73 0.12
N GLY A 146 -8.27 27.34 -1.12
CA GLY A 146 -9.30 27.07 -2.13
C GLY A 146 -9.68 25.60 -2.15
N LEU A 147 -10.48 25.14 -1.18
CA LEU A 147 -10.78 23.70 -1.00
C LEU A 147 -11.78 23.13 -2.03
N GLY A 148 -12.38 23.98 -2.87
CA GLY A 148 -13.42 23.55 -3.81
C GLY A 148 -14.65 23.01 -3.08
N GLN A 149 -15.00 21.76 -3.32
CA GLN A 149 -16.21 21.14 -2.74
C GLN A 149 -15.97 20.45 -1.37
N ILE A 150 -14.74 20.42 -0.85
CA ILE A 150 -14.44 19.76 0.43
C ILE A 150 -14.32 20.75 1.59
N THR A 151 -14.73 20.32 2.77
CA THR A 151 -14.59 21.10 4.00
C THR A 151 -13.19 20.96 4.59
N ARG A 152 -12.81 21.89 5.46
CA ARG A 152 -11.53 21.82 6.19
C ARG A 152 -11.40 20.55 7.05
N SER A 153 -12.50 20.15 7.67
CA SER A 153 -12.54 18.91 8.46
C SER A 153 -12.29 17.67 7.59
N GLN A 154 -12.90 17.60 6.40
CA GLN A 154 -12.67 16.52 5.45
C GLN A 154 -11.23 16.50 4.94
N LEU A 155 -10.62 17.65 4.69
CA LEU A 155 -9.22 17.75 4.30
C LEU A 155 -8.30 17.16 5.39
N VAL A 156 -8.44 17.62 6.62
CA VAL A 156 -7.62 17.15 7.75
C VAL A 156 -7.84 15.67 8.01
N ALA A 157 -9.10 15.21 8.07
CA ALA A 157 -9.42 13.80 8.25
C ALA A 157 -8.85 12.92 7.12
N GLY A 158 -8.94 13.38 5.88
CA GLY A 158 -8.39 12.67 4.73
C GLY A 158 -6.86 12.56 4.79
N ILE A 159 -6.15 13.63 5.15
CA ILE A 159 -4.68 13.60 5.32
C ILE A 159 -4.30 12.64 6.45
N LEU A 160 -4.98 12.69 7.60
CA LEU A 160 -4.68 11.79 8.73
C LEU A 160 -4.93 10.32 8.38
N LEU A 161 -6.03 10.01 7.69
CA LEU A 161 -6.32 8.66 7.22
C LEU A 161 -5.28 8.17 6.21
N GLY A 162 -4.87 9.01 5.26
CA GLY A 162 -3.84 8.69 4.29
C GLY A 162 -2.48 8.47 4.95
N ALA A 163 -2.08 9.34 5.87
CA ALA A 163 -0.82 9.18 6.63
C ALA A 163 -0.84 7.90 7.48
N SER A 164 -1.96 7.59 8.14
CA SER A 164 -2.14 6.35 8.90
C SER A 164 -2.09 5.11 7.99
N SER A 165 -2.64 5.21 6.78
CA SER A 165 -2.55 4.16 5.76
C SER A 165 -1.09 3.91 5.38
N MET A 166 -0.32 4.95 5.05
CA MET A 166 1.09 4.84 4.68
C MET A 166 1.93 4.27 5.83
N LEU A 167 1.64 4.67 7.06
CA LEU A 167 2.30 4.10 8.24
C LEU A 167 2.00 2.61 8.40
N SER A 168 0.73 2.20 8.32
CA SER A 168 0.32 0.80 8.43
C SER A 168 0.93 -0.06 7.31
N MET A 169 0.94 0.45 6.07
CA MET A 169 1.58 -0.21 4.92
C MET A 169 3.08 -0.34 5.13
N GLY A 170 3.74 0.72 5.60
CA GLY A 170 5.17 0.73 5.88
C GLY A 170 5.56 -0.29 6.96
N VAL A 171 4.84 -0.33 8.08
CA VAL A 171 5.02 -1.35 9.12
C VAL A 171 4.87 -2.75 8.52
N GLY A 172 3.79 -2.99 7.76
CA GLY A 172 3.55 -4.28 7.12
C GLY A 172 4.69 -4.73 6.20
N ILE A 173 5.32 -3.83 5.46
CA ILE A 173 6.42 -4.17 4.53
C ILE A 173 7.76 -4.33 5.27
N VAL A 174 8.09 -3.43 6.19
CA VAL A 174 9.39 -3.45 6.87
C VAL A 174 9.53 -4.68 7.77
N MET A 175 8.47 -5.11 8.44
CA MET A 175 8.50 -6.30 9.30
C MET A 175 8.80 -7.61 8.56
N ILE A 176 8.50 -7.69 7.27
CA ILE A 176 8.73 -8.89 6.44
C ILE A 176 9.93 -8.76 5.51
N LYS A 177 10.67 -7.65 5.53
CA LYS A 177 11.81 -7.43 4.64
C LYS A 177 12.82 -8.60 4.68
N PRO A 178 13.21 -9.17 5.85
CA PRO A 178 14.11 -10.32 5.89
C PRO A 178 13.54 -11.59 5.24
N ILE A 179 12.20 -11.72 5.17
CA ILE A 179 11.54 -12.85 4.50
C ILE A 179 11.55 -12.62 2.99
N LEU A 180 11.30 -11.39 2.54
CA LEU A 180 11.29 -11.03 1.11
C LEU A 180 12.66 -11.23 0.45
N GLU A 181 13.75 -10.97 1.18
CA GLU A 181 15.13 -11.15 0.68
C GLU A 181 15.49 -12.62 0.40
N ARG A 182 14.82 -13.57 1.05
CA ARG A 182 15.09 -15.03 0.94
C ARG A 182 13.96 -15.83 0.28
N SER A 183 12.91 -15.17 -0.17
CA SER A 183 11.70 -15.82 -0.67
C SER A 183 11.25 -15.25 -2.01
N PRO A 184 10.60 -16.06 -2.87
CA PRO A 184 9.98 -15.56 -4.08
C PRO A 184 8.91 -14.51 -3.75
N VAL A 185 8.98 -13.37 -4.42
CA VAL A 185 8.12 -12.21 -4.12
C VAL A 185 6.64 -12.54 -4.35
N LEU A 186 6.30 -13.27 -5.43
CA LEU A 186 4.92 -13.61 -5.74
C LEU A 186 4.30 -14.53 -4.67
N TRP A 187 5.05 -15.51 -4.16
CA TRP A 187 4.59 -16.35 -3.05
C TRP A 187 4.35 -15.52 -1.77
N ALA A 188 5.26 -14.61 -1.45
CA ALA A 188 5.09 -13.77 -0.28
C ALA A 188 3.86 -12.85 -0.41
N ILE A 189 3.60 -12.30 -1.61
CA ILE A 189 2.41 -11.49 -1.89
C ILE A 189 1.14 -12.34 -1.75
N GLU A 190 1.13 -13.57 -2.26
CA GLU A 190 -0.02 -14.48 -2.16
C GLU A 190 -0.40 -14.75 -0.70
N VAL A 191 0.57 -15.09 0.15
CA VAL A 191 0.33 -15.31 1.58
C VAL A 191 -0.19 -14.05 2.28
N ARG A 192 0.32 -12.89 1.92
CA ARG A 192 -0.17 -11.58 2.43
C ARG A 192 -1.61 -11.31 2.02
N LEU A 193 -1.96 -11.61 0.76
CA LEU A 193 -3.34 -11.46 0.26
C LEU A 193 -4.33 -12.37 0.99
N VAL A 194 -3.92 -13.61 1.33
CA VAL A 194 -4.74 -14.49 2.18
C VAL A 194 -4.97 -13.86 3.54
N GLY A 195 -3.94 -13.35 4.21
CA GLY A 195 -4.07 -12.66 5.50
C GLY A 195 -5.00 -11.45 5.43
N ALA A 196 -4.86 -10.63 4.37
CA ALA A 196 -5.73 -9.49 4.13
C ALA A 196 -7.20 -9.90 3.90
N ALA A 197 -7.43 -10.91 3.04
CA ALA A 197 -8.78 -11.39 2.76
C ALA A 197 -9.47 -11.92 4.02
N VAL A 198 -8.79 -12.76 4.81
CA VAL A 198 -9.32 -13.26 6.08
C VAL A 198 -9.73 -12.12 7.01
N SER A 199 -8.86 -11.13 7.19
CA SER A 199 -9.16 -9.97 8.05
C SER A 199 -10.36 -9.16 7.55
N LEU A 200 -10.46 -8.93 6.24
CA LEU A 200 -11.56 -8.19 5.63
C LEU A 200 -12.89 -8.94 5.76
N PHE A 201 -12.89 -10.26 5.59
CA PHE A 201 -14.10 -11.07 5.81
C PHE A 201 -14.55 -11.07 7.27
N ILE A 202 -13.61 -11.13 8.22
CA ILE A 202 -13.93 -11.02 9.65
C ILE A 202 -14.57 -9.65 9.94
N ILE A 203 -13.95 -8.55 9.47
CA ILE A 203 -14.49 -7.20 9.68
C ILE A 203 -15.88 -7.06 9.04
N LEU A 204 -16.09 -7.61 7.85
CA LEU A 204 -17.38 -7.56 7.17
C LEU A 204 -18.44 -8.35 7.96
N GLY A 205 -18.10 -9.53 8.49
CA GLY A 205 -18.98 -10.33 9.32
C GLY A 205 -19.48 -9.59 10.58
N PHE A 206 -18.59 -8.80 11.21
CA PHE A 206 -18.97 -7.95 12.35
C PHE A 206 -19.82 -6.73 11.98
N TYR A 207 -19.78 -6.30 10.72
CA TYR A 207 -20.56 -5.15 10.24
C TYR A 207 -22.00 -5.54 9.81
N TRP A 208 -22.25 -6.83 9.55
CA TRP A 208 -23.52 -7.34 8.99
C TRP A 208 -24.29 -8.24 10.01
N GLY A 209 -23.70 -8.57 11.14
CA GLY A 209 -24.32 -9.25 12.28
C GLY A 209 -24.70 -8.28 13.40
#